data_7323f87ce085cd42b3969bf32da7859c
#
_entry.id   7323f87ce085cd42b3969bf32da7859c
#
_cell.length_a   1.000
_cell.length_b   1.000
_cell.length_c   1.000
_cell.angle_alpha   90.00
_cell.angle_beta   90.00
_cell.angle_gamma   90.00
#
_symmetry.space_group_name_H-M   'P 1'
#
loop_
_entity.id
_entity.type
_entity.pdbx_description
1 polymer ?
#
loop_
_entity_poly.entity_id
_entity_poly.type
_entity_poly.pdbx_seq_one_letter_code
_entity_poly.pdbx_strand_id
1 'polypeptide(L)'
;MEPETFPTIGDGLWWAIITASTVGYGDYFPITWSGRIIAVLLILMGAGFLSTYFVSLAASAVKTQNAHLEGRRHFHGKKHVIIIGWNERAKELIDHLSSLDKSTIIMLVDATLERNPYNDHHIHFVRGVPYIDETLRKANIREADIAVITSDQNKNEIHADMSSVLTLLSIKGLNPNLYCVVEILTEQQVVNAKRAGADEVVQTNKQTSYVLLNSIISHGMSGAILTMLDNLKGSKIRLMEAKPEWYGYTFQQLNAELLEKHILLFGIKKGEDTFVNPPLHKRICENDELLILED
;
A
#
# COMPACT_ATOMS: atom_id res chain seq x y z
N MET A 1 20.18 60.52 -15.54
CA MET A 1 21.28 59.54 -15.64
C MET A 1 22.52 60.15 -15.04
N GLU A 2 23.29 59.37 -14.33
CA GLU A 2 24.58 59.79 -13.69
C GLU A 2 25.72 59.19 -14.50
N PRO A 3 26.10 59.75 -15.66
CA PRO A 3 27.10 59.15 -16.54
C PRO A 3 28.50 59.05 -15.96
N GLU A 4 28.79 59.84 -14.91
CA GLU A 4 30.06 59.75 -14.16
C GLU A 4 30.11 58.53 -13.21
N THR A 5 28.95 58.10 -12.71
CA THR A 5 28.84 56.95 -11.80
C THR A 5 28.47 55.65 -12.55
N PHE A 6 27.64 55.77 -13.60
CA PHE A 6 27.20 54.68 -14.43
C PHE A 6 27.57 54.97 -15.88
N PRO A 7 28.80 54.66 -16.31
CA PRO A 7 29.31 54.95 -17.67
C PRO A 7 28.50 54.29 -18.78
N THR A 8 27.99 53.08 -18.51
CA THR A 8 27.16 52.34 -19.47
C THR A 8 25.83 51.89 -18.85
N ILE A 9 24.87 51.54 -19.70
CA ILE A 9 23.59 50.97 -19.28
C ILE A 9 23.83 49.60 -18.56
N GLY A 10 24.88 48.88 -18.98
CA GLY A 10 25.28 47.60 -18.33
C GLY A 10 25.67 47.78 -16.88
N ASP A 11 26.40 48.83 -16.55
CA ASP A 11 26.82 49.13 -15.17
C ASP A 11 25.62 49.48 -14.30
N GLY A 12 24.65 50.22 -14.82
CA GLY A 12 23.39 50.48 -14.12
C GLY A 12 22.57 49.22 -13.89
N LEU A 13 22.49 48.32 -14.88
CA LEU A 13 21.78 47.05 -14.76
C LEU A 13 22.50 46.12 -13.75
N TRP A 14 23.81 46.04 -13.83
CA TRP A 14 24.62 45.29 -12.87
C TRP A 14 24.39 45.78 -11.42
N TRP A 15 24.49 47.09 -11.21
CA TRP A 15 24.21 47.68 -9.91
C TRP A 15 22.79 47.38 -9.41
N ALA A 16 21.79 47.47 -10.29
CA ALA A 16 20.40 47.18 -9.92
C ALA A 16 20.22 45.74 -9.47
N ILE A 17 20.83 44.78 -10.16
CA ILE A 17 20.76 43.34 -9.83
C ILE A 17 21.42 43.08 -8.48
N ILE A 18 22.68 43.53 -8.27
CA ILE A 18 23.42 43.26 -7.03
C ILE A 18 22.80 43.96 -5.84
N THR A 19 22.17 45.13 -6.06
CA THR A 19 21.47 45.90 -5.02
C THR A 19 20.15 45.27 -4.65
N ALA A 20 19.35 44.88 -5.66
CA ALA A 20 18.07 44.18 -5.45
C ALA A 20 18.28 42.78 -4.81
N SER A 21 19.38 42.08 -5.11
CA SER A 21 19.74 40.79 -4.53
C SER A 21 20.39 40.92 -3.13
N THR A 22 20.54 42.13 -2.59
CA THR A 22 21.13 42.42 -1.29
C THR A 22 22.63 42.07 -1.16
N VAL A 23 23.35 41.83 -2.26
CA VAL A 23 24.79 41.52 -2.29
C VAL A 23 25.62 42.81 -2.04
N GLY A 24 25.36 43.87 -2.83
CA GLY A 24 25.94 45.19 -2.63
C GLY A 24 27.47 45.25 -2.61
N TYR A 25 28.13 44.97 -3.73
CA TYR A 25 29.59 45.08 -3.81
C TYR A 25 30.14 46.48 -3.54
N GLY A 26 29.33 47.53 -3.75
CA GLY A 26 29.72 48.93 -3.54
C GLY A 26 30.63 49.50 -4.63
N ASP A 27 30.74 48.83 -5.76
CA ASP A 27 31.48 49.24 -6.94
C ASP A 27 30.80 50.39 -7.68
N TYR A 28 29.46 50.42 -7.71
CA TYR A 28 28.61 51.48 -8.25
C TYR A 28 27.55 51.86 -7.21
N PHE A 29 27.25 53.13 -7.08
CA PHE A 29 26.17 53.65 -6.22
C PHE A 29 25.72 55.03 -6.67
N PRO A 30 24.41 55.40 -6.57
CA PRO A 30 23.92 56.72 -6.98
C PRO A 30 24.39 57.84 -5.99
N ILE A 31 24.89 58.95 -6.58
CA ILE A 31 25.39 60.05 -5.83
C ILE A 31 24.33 61.16 -5.69
N THR A 32 23.51 61.37 -6.75
CA THR A 32 22.49 62.43 -6.80
C THR A 32 21.27 62.08 -5.93
N TRP A 33 20.54 63.10 -5.47
CA TRP A 33 19.30 62.89 -4.72
C TRP A 33 18.24 62.11 -5.54
N SER A 34 18.10 62.41 -6.81
CA SER A 34 17.18 61.67 -7.69
C SER A 34 17.59 60.24 -7.89
N GLY A 35 18.88 59.95 -8.04
CA GLY A 35 19.41 58.59 -8.09
C GLY A 35 19.18 57.83 -6.80
N ARG A 36 19.36 58.45 -5.63
CA ARG A 36 19.08 57.83 -4.33
C ARG A 36 17.60 57.49 -4.13
N ILE A 37 16.69 58.36 -4.57
CA ILE A 37 15.25 58.05 -4.53
C ILE A 37 14.93 56.82 -5.39
N ILE A 38 15.47 56.73 -6.62
CA ILE A 38 15.32 55.59 -7.50
C ILE A 38 15.92 54.34 -6.83
N ALA A 39 17.06 54.46 -6.21
CA ALA A 39 17.68 53.35 -5.46
C ALA A 39 16.78 52.80 -4.34
N VAL A 40 16.18 53.69 -3.54
CA VAL A 40 15.23 53.26 -2.48
C VAL A 40 14.03 52.54 -3.08
N LEU A 41 13.44 53.04 -4.15
CA LEU A 41 12.34 52.39 -4.83
C LEU A 41 12.74 51.01 -5.43
N LEU A 42 13.94 50.94 -6.00
CA LEU A 42 14.49 49.68 -6.54
C LEU A 42 14.70 48.65 -5.42
N ILE A 43 15.27 49.05 -4.28
CA ILE A 43 15.50 48.17 -3.14
C ILE A 43 14.16 47.67 -2.60
N LEU A 44 13.18 48.53 -2.40
CA LEU A 44 11.86 48.13 -1.88
C LEU A 44 11.15 47.19 -2.84
N MET A 45 11.15 47.47 -4.13
CA MET A 45 10.54 46.60 -5.17
C MET A 45 11.33 45.31 -5.33
N GLY A 46 12.65 45.37 -5.38
CA GLY A 46 13.51 44.20 -5.55
C GLY A 46 13.44 43.24 -4.36
N ALA A 47 13.54 43.76 -3.16
CA ALA A 47 13.38 42.98 -1.93
C ALA A 47 11.98 42.36 -1.83
N GLY A 48 10.92 43.11 -2.17
CA GLY A 48 9.55 42.63 -2.20
C GLY A 48 9.36 41.50 -3.23
N PHE A 49 9.89 41.67 -4.43
CA PHE A 49 9.82 40.67 -5.49
C PHE A 49 10.56 39.37 -5.12
N LEU A 50 11.82 39.48 -4.67
CA LEU A 50 12.61 38.32 -4.28
C LEU A 50 12.00 37.58 -3.08
N SER A 51 11.53 38.30 -2.07
CA SER A 51 10.86 37.71 -0.91
C SER A 51 9.60 36.96 -1.33
N THR A 52 8.75 37.54 -2.17
CA THR A 52 7.53 36.91 -2.68
C THR A 52 7.87 35.67 -3.53
N TYR A 53 8.91 35.75 -4.35
CA TYR A 53 9.38 34.64 -5.17
C TYR A 53 9.82 33.46 -4.29
N PHE A 54 10.70 33.67 -3.30
CA PHE A 54 11.17 32.60 -2.41
C PHE A 54 10.05 32.03 -1.54
N VAL A 55 9.17 32.87 -1.00
CA VAL A 55 8.00 32.42 -0.24
C VAL A 55 7.09 31.56 -1.12
N SER A 56 6.82 31.97 -2.37
CA SER A 56 6.01 31.23 -3.31
C SER A 56 6.62 29.89 -3.68
N LEU A 57 7.95 29.85 -3.87
CA LEU A 57 8.70 28.62 -4.15
C LEU A 57 8.64 27.65 -2.97
N ALA A 58 8.88 28.14 -1.76
CA ALA A 58 8.80 27.36 -0.53
C ALA A 58 7.36 26.81 -0.30
N ALA A 59 6.35 27.67 -0.48
CA ALA A 59 4.95 27.28 -0.34
C ALA A 59 4.56 26.18 -1.38
N SER A 60 5.05 26.29 -2.61
CA SER A 60 4.82 25.29 -3.65
C SER A 60 5.46 23.94 -3.29
N ALA A 61 6.68 23.94 -2.76
CA ALA A 61 7.37 22.72 -2.30
C ALA A 61 6.60 22.04 -1.16
N VAL A 62 6.19 22.81 -0.14
CA VAL A 62 5.39 22.31 0.98
C VAL A 62 4.03 21.77 0.51
N LYS A 63 3.34 22.48 -0.38
CA LYS A 63 2.05 22.03 -0.94
C LYS A 63 2.20 20.71 -1.69
N THR A 64 3.27 20.53 -2.44
CA THR A 64 3.55 19.29 -3.17
C THR A 64 3.81 18.13 -2.23
N GLN A 65 4.58 18.34 -1.17
CA GLN A 65 4.85 17.34 -0.13
C GLN A 65 3.58 16.98 0.64
N ASN A 66 2.79 17.96 1.05
CA ASN A 66 1.53 17.72 1.75
C ASN A 66 0.53 16.96 0.87
N ALA A 67 0.42 17.27 -0.41
CA ALA A 67 -0.46 16.55 -1.33
C ALA A 67 -0.10 15.06 -1.47
N HIS A 68 1.18 14.71 -1.33
CA HIS A 68 1.62 13.32 -1.28
C HIS A 68 1.20 12.64 0.03
N LEU A 69 1.49 13.27 1.16
CA LEU A 69 1.14 12.75 2.49
C LEU A 69 -0.37 12.64 2.71
N GLU A 70 -1.15 13.57 2.16
CA GLU A 70 -2.61 13.59 2.25
C GLU A 70 -3.30 12.65 1.24
N GLY A 71 -2.55 11.88 0.46
CA GLY A 71 -3.10 10.92 -0.48
C GLY A 71 -3.90 11.52 -1.64
N ARG A 72 -3.57 12.75 -2.04
CA ARG A 72 -4.28 13.46 -3.14
C ARG A 72 -3.65 13.22 -4.52
N ARG A 73 -2.46 12.63 -4.59
CA ARG A 73 -1.72 12.39 -5.83
C ARG A 73 -2.10 11.08 -6.49
N HIS A 74 -1.99 11.04 -7.81
CA HIS A 74 -2.05 9.81 -8.57
C HIS A 74 -0.76 9.01 -8.39
N PHE A 75 -0.90 7.72 -8.16
CA PHE A 75 0.19 6.78 -8.15
C PHE A 75 0.42 6.24 -9.57
N HIS A 76 1.68 6.14 -9.97
CA HIS A 76 2.06 5.66 -11.31
C HIS A 76 2.92 4.40 -11.28
N GLY A 77 3.19 3.86 -10.11
CA GLY A 77 3.91 2.58 -9.97
C GLY A 77 3.09 1.40 -10.47
N LYS A 78 3.77 0.28 -10.69
CA LYS A 78 3.21 -0.98 -11.17
C LYS A 78 3.58 -2.10 -10.21
N LYS A 79 2.91 -3.25 -10.34
CA LYS A 79 3.20 -4.46 -9.56
C LYS A 79 3.22 -4.18 -8.06
N HIS A 80 2.12 -3.66 -7.56
CA HIS A 80 1.97 -3.28 -6.17
C HIS A 80 0.76 -3.96 -5.54
N VAL A 81 0.78 -4.07 -4.22
CA VAL A 81 -0.32 -4.59 -3.42
C VAL A 81 -1.19 -3.42 -2.98
N ILE A 82 -2.49 -3.49 -3.24
CA ILE A 82 -3.45 -2.49 -2.75
C ILE A 82 -4.14 -3.04 -1.50
N ILE A 83 -4.07 -2.29 -0.41
CA ILE A 83 -4.77 -2.58 0.84
C ILE A 83 -5.85 -1.53 1.04
N ILE A 84 -7.09 -1.98 1.17
CA ILE A 84 -8.27 -1.14 1.27
C ILE A 84 -8.86 -1.21 2.66
N GLY A 85 -9.02 -0.03 3.28
CA GLY A 85 -9.49 0.14 4.64
C GLY A 85 -8.34 0.22 5.65
N TRP A 86 -8.46 1.14 6.61
CA TRP A 86 -7.50 1.33 7.69
C TRP A 86 -8.08 0.83 9.01
N ASN A 87 -7.46 -0.21 9.54
CA ASN A 87 -7.75 -0.79 10.86
C ASN A 87 -6.51 -1.56 11.35
N GLU A 88 -6.55 -2.13 12.56
CA GLU A 88 -5.39 -2.88 13.10
C GLU A 88 -4.96 -4.05 12.22
N ARG A 89 -5.92 -4.75 11.54
CA ARG A 89 -5.59 -5.85 10.62
C ARG A 89 -4.82 -5.35 9.39
N ALA A 90 -5.27 -4.24 8.81
CA ALA A 90 -4.59 -3.62 7.69
C ALA A 90 -3.17 -3.17 8.07
N LYS A 91 -3.02 -2.60 9.28
CA LYS A 91 -1.72 -2.19 9.82
C LYS A 91 -0.78 -3.38 9.98
N GLU A 92 -1.21 -4.44 10.69
CA GLU A 92 -0.42 -5.67 10.86
C GLU A 92 -0.06 -6.29 9.51
N LEU A 93 -0.99 -6.33 8.55
CA LEU A 93 -0.73 -6.85 7.20
C LEU A 93 0.35 -6.03 6.47
N ILE A 94 0.29 -4.71 6.54
CA ILE A 94 1.30 -3.81 5.95
C ILE A 94 2.66 -4.04 6.61
N ASP A 95 2.71 -4.10 7.94
CA ASP A 95 3.94 -4.29 8.70
C ASP A 95 4.58 -5.66 8.39
N HIS A 96 3.78 -6.72 8.29
CA HIS A 96 4.25 -8.07 7.90
C HIS A 96 4.74 -8.11 6.45
N LEU A 97 3.98 -7.59 5.48
CA LEU A 97 4.41 -7.54 4.08
C LEU A 97 5.72 -6.79 3.91
N SER A 98 5.86 -5.65 4.57
CA SER A 98 7.10 -4.85 4.56
C SER A 98 8.28 -5.57 5.21
N SER A 99 8.01 -6.46 6.17
CA SER A 99 9.05 -7.26 6.85
C SER A 99 9.49 -8.45 6.01
N LEU A 100 8.57 -9.07 5.25
CA LEU A 100 8.84 -10.20 4.36
C LEU A 100 9.67 -9.78 3.14
N ASP A 101 9.30 -8.67 2.53
CA ASP A 101 10.01 -8.12 1.37
C ASP A 101 9.94 -6.59 1.37
N LYS A 102 11.06 -5.97 1.68
CA LYS A 102 11.22 -4.50 1.68
C LYS A 102 11.07 -3.86 0.30
N SER A 103 11.09 -4.65 -0.77
CA SER A 103 10.89 -4.13 -2.14
C SER A 103 9.42 -4.08 -2.54
N THR A 104 8.53 -4.71 -1.77
CA THR A 104 7.09 -4.70 -2.05
C THR A 104 6.51 -3.30 -1.92
N ILE A 105 5.93 -2.81 -3.00
CA ILE A 105 5.24 -1.52 -3.00
C ILE A 105 3.81 -1.75 -2.52
N ILE A 106 3.41 -1.00 -1.49
CA ILE A 106 2.08 -1.09 -0.88
C ILE A 106 1.33 0.21 -1.10
N MET A 107 0.09 0.11 -1.56
CA MET A 107 -0.82 1.22 -1.72
C MET A 107 -1.98 1.09 -0.73
N LEU A 108 -2.02 1.95 0.27
CA LEU A 108 -3.14 2.04 1.21
C LEU A 108 -4.22 2.97 0.63
N VAL A 109 -5.46 2.49 0.59
CA VAL A 109 -6.63 3.28 0.19
C VAL A 109 -7.61 3.36 1.36
N ASP A 110 -7.86 4.57 1.86
CA ASP A 110 -8.78 4.78 2.97
C ASP A 110 -9.43 6.17 2.91
N ALA A 111 -10.68 6.27 3.39
CA ALA A 111 -11.44 7.51 3.41
C ALA A 111 -11.31 8.28 4.73
N THR A 112 -10.95 7.62 5.82
CA THR A 112 -10.98 8.16 7.18
C THR A 112 -9.67 8.81 7.58
N LEU A 113 -8.56 8.33 7.05
CA LEU A 113 -7.24 8.88 7.33
C LEU A 113 -7.05 10.26 6.67
N GLU A 114 -6.48 11.18 7.43
CA GLU A 114 -6.11 12.50 6.92
C GLU A 114 -4.76 12.50 6.21
N ARG A 115 -3.85 11.61 6.62
CA ARG A 115 -2.48 11.49 6.10
C ARG A 115 -2.01 10.05 6.10
N ASN A 116 -1.01 9.76 5.27
CA ASN A 116 -0.32 8.48 5.31
C ASN A 116 0.24 8.23 6.72
N PRO A 117 -0.13 7.12 7.38
CA PRO A 117 0.38 6.79 8.72
C PRO A 117 1.84 6.31 8.69
N TYR A 118 2.41 6.04 7.52
CA TYR A 118 3.77 5.57 7.34
C TYR A 118 4.66 6.65 6.70
N ASN A 119 5.92 6.68 7.13
CA ASN A 119 6.97 7.51 6.52
C ASN A 119 7.90 6.69 5.61
N ASP A 120 7.46 5.54 5.15
CA ASP A 120 8.20 4.67 4.26
C ASP A 120 7.93 5.01 2.79
N HIS A 121 8.98 5.01 1.97
CA HIS A 121 8.89 5.31 0.53
C HIS A 121 8.20 4.22 -0.28
N HIS A 122 8.09 3.00 0.26
CA HIS A 122 7.40 1.88 -0.38
C HIS A 122 5.90 1.83 -0.03
N ILE A 123 5.46 2.60 0.98
CA ILE A 123 4.06 2.64 1.41
C ILE A 123 3.43 3.96 0.96
N HIS A 124 2.59 3.88 -0.04
CA HIS A 124 1.86 5.00 -0.60
C HIS A 124 0.44 5.05 -0.04
N PHE A 125 -0.18 6.22 -0.13
CA PHE A 125 -1.52 6.42 0.37
C PHE A 125 -2.38 7.19 -0.65
N VAL A 126 -3.63 6.76 -0.79
CA VAL A 126 -4.68 7.47 -1.53
C VAL A 126 -5.87 7.66 -0.60
N ARG A 127 -6.22 8.91 -0.35
CA ARG A 127 -7.41 9.25 0.41
C ARG A 127 -8.63 9.25 -0.51
N GLY A 128 -9.63 8.44 -0.17
CA GLY A 128 -10.90 8.42 -0.89
C GLY A 128 -11.75 7.23 -0.55
N VAL A 129 -12.98 7.27 -1.00
CA VAL A 129 -13.96 6.19 -0.81
C VAL A 129 -13.62 5.05 -1.77
N PRO A 130 -13.40 3.81 -1.29
CA PRO A 130 -12.81 2.73 -2.10
C PRO A 130 -13.69 2.23 -3.26
N TYR A 131 -15.00 2.36 -3.16
CA TYR A 131 -15.93 1.96 -4.23
C TYR A 131 -16.16 3.04 -5.30
N ILE A 132 -15.42 4.16 -5.23
CA ILE A 132 -15.47 5.21 -6.26
C ILE A 132 -14.30 4.99 -7.23
N ASP A 133 -14.63 4.86 -8.51
CA ASP A 133 -13.66 4.62 -9.59
C ASP A 133 -12.48 5.58 -9.60
N GLU A 134 -12.72 6.88 -9.34
CA GLU A 134 -11.64 7.88 -9.33
C GLU A 134 -10.61 7.57 -8.24
N THR A 135 -11.03 7.13 -7.06
CA THR A 135 -10.13 6.72 -5.97
C THR A 135 -9.27 5.53 -6.38
N LEU A 136 -9.88 4.51 -6.98
CA LEU A 136 -9.17 3.32 -7.47
C LEU A 136 -8.23 3.63 -8.63
N ARG A 137 -8.60 4.56 -9.51
CA ARG A 137 -7.71 5.06 -10.58
C ARG A 137 -6.53 5.84 -10.03
N LYS A 138 -6.71 6.64 -8.97
CA LYS A 138 -5.60 7.31 -8.27
C LYS A 138 -4.63 6.30 -7.66
N ALA A 139 -5.13 5.17 -7.16
CA ALA A 139 -4.32 4.06 -6.66
C ALA A 139 -3.69 3.19 -7.76
N ASN A 140 -3.92 3.50 -9.04
CA ASN A 140 -3.46 2.75 -10.20
C ASN A 140 -3.86 1.26 -10.20
N ILE A 141 -5.13 0.99 -9.90
CA ILE A 141 -5.69 -0.36 -9.78
C ILE A 141 -5.44 -1.25 -11.01
N ARG A 142 -5.24 -0.66 -12.19
CA ARG A 142 -5.02 -1.39 -13.43
C ARG A 142 -3.67 -2.11 -13.51
N GLU A 143 -2.68 -1.60 -12.80
CA GLU A 143 -1.31 -2.10 -12.80
C GLU A 143 -0.94 -2.77 -11.45
N ALA A 144 -1.92 -3.00 -10.59
CA ALA A 144 -1.75 -3.72 -9.34
C ALA A 144 -1.74 -5.23 -9.57
N ASP A 145 -1.03 -5.97 -8.72
CA ASP A 145 -0.97 -7.43 -8.73
C ASP A 145 -2.03 -8.07 -7.83
N ILE A 146 -2.28 -7.46 -6.67
CA ILE A 146 -3.21 -7.97 -5.66
C ILE A 146 -3.96 -6.82 -5.01
N ALA A 147 -5.24 -7.02 -4.71
CA ALA A 147 -6.03 -6.15 -3.85
C ALA A 147 -6.54 -6.92 -2.63
N VAL A 148 -6.35 -6.35 -1.45
CA VAL A 148 -6.87 -6.87 -0.19
C VAL A 148 -7.88 -5.87 0.37
N ILE A 149 -9.11 -6.33 0.57
CA ILE A 149 -10.19 -5.51 1.12
C ILE A 149 -10.43 -5.94 2.56
N THR A 150 -10.12 -5.05 3.51
CA THR A 150 -10.40 -5.26 4.93
C THR A 150 -11.76 -4.68 5.30
N SER A 151 -12.44 -5.32 6.24
CA SER A 151 -13.76 -4.90 6.69
C SER A 151 -13.69 -3.66 7.59
N ASP A 152 -14.62 -2.72 7.38
CA ASP A 152 -14.72 -1.48 8.16
C ASP A 152 -15.30 -1.75 9.55
N GLN A 153 -14.46 -1.64 10.58
CA GLN A 153 -14.83 -1.89 11.99
C GLN A 153 -15.75 -0.82 12.60
N ASN A 154 -15.90 0.32 11.94
CA ASN A 154 -16.78 1.41 12.43
C ASN A 154 -18.23 1.23 11.98
N LYS A 155 -18.51 0.22 11.16
CA LYS A 155 -19.84 -0.14 10.68
C LYS A 155 -20.33 -1.42 11.34
N ASN A 156 -21.65 -1.62 11.37
CA ASN A 156 -22.14 -2.95 11.68
C ASN A 156 -21.73 -3.95 10.61
N GLU A 157 -21.66 -5.22 10.95
CA GLU A 157 -21.10 -6.28 10.09
C GLU A 157 -21.74 -6.34 8.70
N ILE A 158 -23.05 -6.23 8.60
CA ILE A 158 -23.77 -6.27 7.32
C ILE A 158 -23.39 -5.09 6.43
N HIS A 159 -23.34 -3.87 6.97
CA HIS A 159 -22.95 -2.69 6.20
C HIS A 159 -21.45 -2.68 5.83
N ALA A 160 -20.61 -3.25 6.69
CA ALA A 160 -19.21 -3.44 6.42
C ALA A 160 -19.02 -4.38 5.22
N ASP A 161 -19.69 -5.54 5.24
CA ASP A 161 -19.67 -6.52 4.16
C ASP A 161 -20.23 -5.95 2.84
N MET A 162 -21.36 -5.22 2.91
CA MET A 162 -21.90 -4.54 1.72
C MET A 162 -20.90 -3.55 1.12
N SER A 163 -20.17 -2.81 1.95
CA SER A 163 -19.12 -1.91 1.48
C SER A 163 -17.95 -2.67 0.84
N SER A 164 -17.53 -3.80 1.42
CA SER A 164 -16.52 -4.69 0.87
C SER A 164 -16.91 -5.25 -0.50
N VAL A 165 -18.15 -5.75 -0.62
CA VAL A 165 -18.67 -6.28 -1.89
C VAL A 165 -18.80 -5.19 -2.96
N LEU A 166 -19.27 -3.98 -2.60
CA LEU A 166 -19.36 -2.87 -3.53
C LEU A 166 -17.97 -2.42 -4.01
N THR A 167 -17.00 -2.38 -3.11
CA THR A 167 -15.59 -2.08 -3.46
C THR A 167 -15.02 -3.12 -4.41
N LEU A 168 -15.27 -4.40 -4.15
CA LEU A 168 -14.85 -5.49 -5.02
C LEU A 168 -15.44 -5.37 -6.42
N LEU A 169 -16.74 -5.06 -6.53
CA LEU A 169 -17.40 -4.83 -7.83
C LEU A 169 -16.73 -3.69 -8.61
N SER A 170 -16.41 -2.58 -7.94
CA SER A 170 -15.73 -1.46 -8.58
C SER A 170 -14.31 -1.84 -9.05
N ILE A 171 -13.58 -2.61 -8.24
CA ILE A 171 -12.25 -3.14 -8.59
C ILE A 171 -12.34 -4.03 -9.81
N LYS A 172 -13.20 -5.05 -9.79
CA LYS A 172 -13.36 -6.00 -10.89
C LYS A 172 -13.90 -5.34 -12.16
N GLY A 173 -14.68 -4.27 -12.02
CA GLY A 173 -15.11 -3.43 -13.15
C GLY A 173 -13.96 -2.68 -13.81
N LEU A 174 -12.94 -2.27 -13.08
CA LEU A 174 -11.76 -1.56 -13.59
C LEU A 174 -10.62 -2.49 -14.02
N ASN A 175 -10.44 -3.61 -13.31
CA ASN A 175 -9.44 -4.64 -13.58
C ASN A 175 -10.01 -6.04 -13.26
N PRO A 176 -10.65 -6.72 -14.23
CA PRO A 176 -11.28 -8.02 -14.02
C PRO A 176 -10.32 -9.14 -13.60
N ASN A 177 -9.05 -9.02 -13.98
CA ASN A 177 -8.03 -10.06 -13.75
C ASN A 177 -7.26 -9.86 -12.44
N LEU A 178 -7.50 -8.77 -11.71
CA LEU A 178 -6.80 -8.50 -10.45
C LEU A 178 -7.19 -9.53 -9.40
N TYR A 179 -6.19 -10.16 -8.78
CA TYR A 179 -6.42 -11.09 -7.68
C TYR A 179 -6.92 -10.33 -6.44
N CYS A 180 -8.11 -10.67 -5.95
CA CYS A 180 -8.79 -9.96 -4.89
C CYS A 180 -9.06 -10.88 -3.69
N VAL A 181 -8.45 -10.54 -2.55
CA VAL A 181 -8.73 -11.13 -1.24
C VAL A 181 -9.70 -10.23 -0.50
N VAL A 182 -10.83 -10.75 -0.07
CA VAL A 182 -11.90 -9.95 0.56
C VAL A 182 -12.26 -10.48 1.93
N GLU A 183 -12.19 -9.64 2.93
CA GLU A 183 -12.68 -9.94 4.27
C GLU A 183 -14.21 -9.78 4.32
N ILE A 184 -14.88 -10.84 4.78
CA ILE A 184 -16.33 -10.89 5.00
C ILE A 184 -16.61 -11.38 6.41
N LEU A 185 -17.46 -10.67 7.12
CA LEU A 185 -17.77 -10.96 8.52
C LEU A 185 -18.97 -11.91 8.67
N THR A 186 -19.97 -11.81 7.77
CA THR A 186 -21.22 -12.57 7.83
C THR A 186 -21.27 -13.66 6.76
N GLU A 187 -21.74 -14.84 7.13
CA GLU A 187 -21.83 -15.98 6.22
C GLU A 187 -22.72 -15.71 4.99
N GLN A 188 -23.79 -14.90 5.18
CA GLN A 188 -24.74 -14.56 4.13
C GLN A 188 -24.09 -13.76 2.98
N GLN A 189 -23.06 -12.97 3.24
CA GLN A 189 -22.38 -12.14 2.25
C GLN A 189 -21.25 -12.86 1.50
N VAL A 190 -20.83 -14.05 1.96
CA VAL A 190 -19.80 -14.84 1.29
C VAL A 190 -20.17 -15.16 -0.17
N VAL A 191 -21.43 -15.56 -0.41
CA VAL A 191 -21.90 -15.86 -1.75
C VAL A 191 -21.92 -14.62 -2.64
N ASN A 192 -22.25 -13.46 -2.07
CA ASN A 192 -22.27 -12.20 -2.80
C ASN A 192 -20.82 -11.75 -3.15
N ALA A 193 -19.87 -11.91 -2.24
CA ALA A 193 -18.47 -11.64 -2.52
C ALA A 193 -17.91 -12.54 -3.65
N LYS A 194 -18.21 -13.84 -3.62
CA LYS A 194 -17.84 -14.78 -4.70
C LYS A 194 -18.48 -14.38 -6.05
N ARG A 195 -19.75 -14.02 -6.06
CA ARG A 195 -20.44 -13.55 -7.29
C ARG A 195 -19.88 -12.22 -7.81
N ALA A 196 -19.41 -11.35 -6.91
CA ALA A 196 -18.76 -10.10 -7.26
C ALA A 196 -17.33 -10.30 -7.80
N GLY A 197 -16.82 -11.55 -7.79
CA GLY A 197 -15.53 -11.92 -8.36
C GLY A 197 -14.39 -11.96 -7.34
N ALA A 198 -14.65 -12.19 -6.06
CA ALA A 198 -13.59 -12.48 -5.09
C ALA A 198 -12.86 -13.76 -5.49
N ASP A 199 -11.53 -13.69 -5.56
CA ASP A 199 -10.69 -14.86 -5.77
C ASP A 199 -10.52 -15.60 -4.43
N GLU A 200 -10.46 -14.87 -3.31
CA GLU A 200 -10.44 -15.44 -1.97
C GLU A 200 -11.33 -14.66 -1.02
N VAL A 201 -12.08 -15.38 -0.16
CA VAL A 201 -12.95 -14.79 0.86
C VAL A 201 -12.49 -15.24 2.24
N VAL A 202 -12.02 -14.28 3.04
CA VAL A 202 -11.59 -14.50 4.43
C VAL A 202 -12.76 -14.25 5.37
N GLN A 203 -13.28 -15.32 6.00
CA GLN A 203 -14.39 -15.25 6.96
C GLN A 203 -13.87 -15.03 8.38
N THR A 204 -13.52 -13.81 8.73
CA THR A 204 -12.79 -13.48 9.96
C THR A 204 -13.54 -13.92 11.22
N ASN A 205 -14.83 -13.63 11.33
CA ASN A 205 -15.63 -14.02 12.50
C ASN A 205 -15.69 -15.55 12.69
N LYS A 206 -15.82 -16.29 11.59
CA LYS A 206 -15.85 -17.76 11.64
C LYS A 206 -14.50 -18.34 12.02
N GLN A 207 -13.41 -17.82 11.43
CA GLN A 207 -12.05 -18.24 11.78
C GLN A 207 -11.72 -17.95 13.24
N THR A 208 -12.05 -16.75 13.72
CA THR A 208 -11.85 -16.36 15.12
C THR A 208 -12.67 -17.23 16.07
N SER A 209 -13.93 -17.54 15.72
CA SER A 209 -14.78 -18.44 16.53
C SER A 209 -14.18 -19.85 16.64
N TYR A 210 -13.59 -20.37 15.57
CA TYR A 210 -12.90 -21.67 15.64
C TYR A 210 -11.63 -21.62 16.50
N VAL A 211 -10.85 -20.54 16.45
CA VAL A 211 -9.69 -20.37 17.33
C VAL A 211 -10.14 -20.31 18.79
N LEU A 212 -11.20 -19.55 19.11
CA LEU A 212 -11.76 -19.47 20.46
C LEU A 212 -12.29 -20.83 20.95
N LEU A 213 -13.04 -21.56 20.10
CA LEU A 213 -13.53 -22.89 20.43
C LEU A 213 -12.38 -23.87 20.73
N ASN A 214 -11.37 -23.90 19.87
CA ASN A 214 -10.20 -24.75 20.08
C ASN A 214 -9.42 -24.38 21.34
N SER A 215 -9.36 -23.09 21.70
CA SER A 215 -8.73 -22.64 22.94
C SER A 215 -9.50 -23.07 24.21
N ILE A 216 -10.82 -23.24 24.10
CA ILE A 216 -11.66 -23.78 25.16
C ILE A 216 -11.42 -25.28 25.29
N ILE A 217 -11.38 -26.03 24.19
CA ILE A 217 -11.22 -27.50 24.19
C ILE A 217 -9.79 -27.89 24.53
N SER A 218 -8.80 -27.17 24.00
CA SER A 218 -7.36 -27.48 24.12
C SER A 218 -6.62 -26.23 24.58
N HIS A 219 -6.36 -26.13 25.88
CA HIS A 219 -5.70 -24.99 26.50
C HIS A 219 -4.32 -24.73 25.82
N GLY A 220 -4.05 -23.48 25.45
CA GLY A 220 -2.80 -23.06 24.77
C GLY A 220 -2.81 -23.18 23.24
N MET A 221 -3.89 -23.67 22.64
CA MET A 221 -4.00 -23.86 21.18
C MET A 221 -3.84 -22.57 20.40
N SER A 222 -4.30 -21.41 20.92
CA SER A 222 -4.20 -20.13 20.20
C SER A 222 -2.74 -19.75 19.90
N GLY A 223 -1.82 -19.97 20.85
CA GLY A 223 -0.39 -19.72 20.64
C GLY A 223 0.21 -20.62 19.57
N ALA A 224 -0.16 -21.91 19.56
CA ALA A 224 0.29 -22.85 18.53
C ALA A 224 -0.19 -22.46 17.14
N ILE A 225 -1.48 -22.07 16.99
CA ILE A 225 -2.05 -21.61 15.71
C ILE A 225 -1.33 -20.33 15.23
N LEU A 226 -1.10 -19.36 16.13
CA LEU A 226 -0.37 -18.14 15.76
C LEU A 226 1.05 -18.46 15.29
N THR A 227 1.76 -19.37 15.95
CA THR A 227 3.10 -19.80 15.54
C THR A 227 3.08 -20.48 14.16
N MET A 228 2.07 -21.30 13.89
CA MET A 228 1.92 -21.97 12.59
C MET A 228 1.60 -21.01 11.44
N LEU A 229 0.91 -19.90 11.72
CA LEU A 229 0.52 -18.90 10.73
C LEU A 229 1.53 -17.75 10.57
N ASP A 230 2.51 -17.64 11.49
CA ASP A 230 3.52 -16.58 11.45
C ASP A 230 4.61 -16.90 10.42
N ASN A 231 4.43 -16.38 9.19
CA ASN A 231 5.40 -16.56 8.11
C ASN A 231 6.77 -15.89 8.36
N LEU A 232 6.92 -15.13 9.44
CA LEU A 232 8.18 -14.49 9.82
C LEU A 232 9.01 -15.36 10.77
N LYS A 233 8.39 -16.35 11.41
CA LYS A 233 9.00 -17.19 12.45
C LYS A 233 8.69 -18.66 12.21
N GLY A 234 9.71 -19.42 11.88
CA GLY A 234 9.60 -20.88 11.78
C GLY A 234 9.05 -21.38 10.45
N SER A 235 8.51 -22.59 10.48
CA SER A 235 8.05 -23.31 9.30
C SER A 235 6.83 -22.64 8.65
N LYS A 236 6.78 -22.65 7.32
CA LYS A 236 5.74 -21.99 6.52
C LYS A 236 4.72 -23.00 6.03
N ILE A 237 3.44 -22.68 6.24
CA ILE A 237 2.34 -23.42 5.61
C ILE A 237 2.21 -22.94 4.15
N ARG A 238 2.24 -23.88 3.22
CA ARG A 238 2.09 -23.59 1.79
C ARG A 238 1.18 -24.60 1.10
N LEU A 239 0.57 -24.13 0.02
CA LEU A 239 0.00 -24.97 -1.02
C LEU A 239 1.03 -25.12 -2.13
N MET A 240 1.36 -26.37 -2.48
CA MET A 240 2.30 -26.71 -3.54
C MET A 240 1.60 -27.62 -4.55
N GLU A 241 1.69 -27.30 -5.83
CA GLU A 241 1.16 -28.17 -6.88
C GLU A 241 1.84 -29.54 -6.86
N ALA A 242 1.06 -30.61 -7.00
CA ALA A 242 1.60 -31.94 -7.10
C ALA A 242 2.42 -32.08 -8.38
N LYS A 243 3.67 -32.53 -8.25
CA LYS A 243 4.55 -32.75 -9.39
C LYS A 243 4.15 -34.03 -10.13
N PRO A 244 4.40 -34.10 -11.46
CA PRO A 244 4.06 -35.28 -12.27
C PRO A 244 4.68 -36.59 -11.74
N GLU A 245 5.86 -36.50 -11.11
CA GLU A 245 6.57 -37.66 -10.51
C GLU A 245 5.82 -38.28 -9.32
N TRP A 246 4.90 -37.53 -8.68
CA TRP A 246 4.13 -37.99 -7.54
C TRP A 246 2.72 -38.50 -7.89
N TYR A 247 2.33 -38.41 -9.15
CA TYR A 247 1.02 -38.91 -9.57
C TYR A 247 0.91 -40.43 -9.38
N GLY A 248 -0.18 -40.83 -8.72
CA GLY A 248 -0.41 -42.21 -8.36
C GLY A 248 0.19 -42.65 -7.01
N TYR A 249 1.12 -41.87 -6.43
CA TYR A 249 1.59 -42.14 -5.06
C TYR A 249 0.42 -42.09 -4.08
N THR A 250 0.49 -42.91 -3.05
CA THR A 250 -0.41 -42.75 -1.90
C THR A 250 0.05 -41.59 -1.04
N PHE A 251 -0.87 -41.02 -0.25
CA PHE A 251 -0.55 -39.99 0.73
C PHE A 251 0.59 -40.42 1.66
N GLN A 252 0.58 -41.71 2.09
CA GLN A 252 1.63 -42.28 2.91
C GLN A 252 3.00 -42.29 2.23
N GLN A 253 3.06 -42.72 0.96
CA GLN A 253 4.31 -42.77 0.20
C GLN A 253 4.91 -41.38 0.01
N LEU A 254 4.06 -40.43 -0.40
CA LEU A 254 4.53 -39.06 -0.62
C LEU A 254 4.94 -38.39 0.71
N ASN A 255 4.18 -38.61 1.79
CA ASN A 255 4.55 -38.05 3.10
C ASN A 255 5.90 -38.60 3.60
N ALA A 256 6.18 -39.90 3.40
CA ALA A 256 7.48 -40.48 3.77
C ALA A 256 8.63 -39.84 2.97
N GLU A 257 8.46 -39.64 1.65
CA GLU A 257 9.48 -39.00 0.81
C GLU A 257 9.72 -37.52 1.22
N LEU A 258 8.64 -36.76 1.49
CA LEU A 258 8.75 -35.36 1.86
C LEU A 258 9.35 -35.15 3.25
N LEU A 259 9.07 -36.06 4.20
CA LEU A 259 9.67 -36.01 5.54
C LEU A 259 11.20 -36.17 5.50
N GLU A 260 11.76 -36.95 4.58
CA GLU A 260 13.22 -37.01 4.38
C GLU A 260 13.83 -35.66 3.98
N LYS A 261 13.00 -34.77 3.43
CA LYS A 261 13.37 -33.40 3.02
C LYS A 261 12.95 -32.33 4.04
N HIS A 262 12.57 -32.75 5.27
CA HIS A 262 12.05 -31.86 6.32
C HIS A 262 10.75 -31.12 5.93
N ILE A 263 9.96 -31.71 5.04
CA ILE A 263 8.65 -31.19 4.62
C ILE A 263 7.57 -32.10 5.19
N LEU A 264 6.67 -31.56 6.00
CA LEU A 264 5.52 -32.27 6.53
C LEU A 264 4.31 -32.09 5.59
N LEU A 265 3.84 -33.19 5.00
CA LEU A 265 2.59 -33.19 4.23
C LEU A 265 1.42 -33.48 5.17
N PHE A 266 0.50 -32.55 5.33
CA PHE A 266 -0.64 -32.74 6.23
C PHE A 266 -2.00 -32.65 5.54
N GLY A 267 -2.05 -32.36 4.22
CA GLY A 267 -3.31 -32.33 3.49
C GLY A 267 -3.16 -32.34 1.98
N ILE A 268 -4.31 -32.50 1.32
CA ILE A 268 -4.47 -32.41 -0.13
C ILE A 268 -5.67 -31.51 -0.41
N LYS A 269 -5.49 -30.53 -1.30
CA LYS A 269 -6.58 -29.71 -1.81
C LYS A 269 -6.93 -30.14 -3.23
N LYS A 270 -8.21 -30.34 -3.49
CA LYS A 270 -8.79 -30.73 -4.79
C LYS A 270 -9.86 -29.71 -5.17
N GLY A 271 -9.53 -28.79 -6.07
CA GLY A 271 -10.44 -27.68 -6.38
C GLY A 271 -10.72 -26.81 -5.12
N GLU A 272 -11.98 -26.71 -4.72
CA GLU A 272 -12.37 -25.97 -3.51
C GLU A 272 -12.26 -26.80 -2.20
N ASP A 273 -12.15 -28.13 -2.28
CA ASP A 273 -12.15 -29.00 -1.12
C ASP A 273 -10.74 -29.28 -0.59
N THR A 274 -10.51 -29.03 0.69
CA THR A 274 -9.27 -29.32 1.37
C THR A 274 -9.44 -30.49 2.35
N PHE A 275 -8.66 -31.53 2.18
CA PHE A 275 -8.65 -32.72 3.03
C PHE A 275 -7.41 -32.69 3.93
N VAL A 276 -7.58 -32.33 5.18
CA VAL A 276 -6.51 -32.36 6.19
C VAL A 276 -6.45 -33.79 6.76
N ASN A 277 -5.24 -34.36 6.86
CA ASN A 277 -5.00 -35.74 7.29
C ASN A 277 -5.89 -36.78 6.57
N PRO A 278 -5.85 -36.83 5.21
CA PRO A 278 -6.67 -37.76 4.46
C PRO A 278 -6.24 -39.20 4.72
N PRO A 279 -7.08 -40.21 4.37
CA PRO A 279 -6.69 -41.62 4.53
C PRO A 279 -5.36 -41.91 3.82
N LEU A 280 -4.50 -42.69 4.46
CA LEU A 280 -3.12 -42.99 4.02
C LEU A 280 -3.04 -43.57 2.60
N HIS A 281 -4.07 -44.31 2.16
CA HIS A 281 -4.18 -44.88 0.81
C HIS A 281 -4.71 -43.91 -0.24
N LYS A 282 -5.08 -42.67 0.15
CA LYS A 282 -5.54 -41.67 -0.82
C LYS A 282 -4.45 -41.39 -1.84
N ARG A 283 -4.80 -41.44 -3.13
CA ARG A 283 -3.83 -41.23 -4.21
C ARG A 283 -3.76 -39.74 -4.59
N ILE A 284 -2.55 -39.34 -4.91
CA ILE A 284 -2.24 -38.02 -5.47
C ILE A 284 -2.58 -38.07 -6.97
N CYS A 285 -3.32 -37.09 -7.41
CA CYS A 285 -3.75 -36.96 -8.81
C CYS A 285 -3.14 -35.70 -9.45
N GLU A 286 -3.28 -35.62 -10.75
CA GLU A 286 -3.04 -34.39 -11.50
C GLU A 286 -3.93 -33.24 -10.97
N ASN A 287 -3.38 -32.04 -10.91
CA ASN A 287 -4.00 -30.83 -10.38
C ASN A 287 -4.35 -30.86 -8.86
N ASP A 288 -3.85 -31.84 -8.11
CA ASP A 288 -3.92 -31.78 -6.65
C ASP A 288 -2.91 -30.73 -6.13
N GLU A 289 -3.32 -29.92 -5.17
CA GLU A 289 -2.43 -29.05 -4.41
C GLU A 289 -2.14 -29.73 -3.04
N LEU A 290 -0.89 -29.74 -2.67
CA LEU A 290 -0.41 -30.37 -1.43
C LEU A 290 -0.30 -29.30 -0.35
N LEU A 291 -0.96 -29.55 0.79
CA LEU A 291 -0.84 -28.69 1.96
C LEU A 291 0.35 -29.16 2.78
N ILE A 292 1.42 -28.38 2.77
CA ILE A 292 2.71 -28.70 3.38
C ILE A 292 3.11 -27.71 4.45
N LEU A 293 3.97 -28.14 5.35
CA LEU A 293 4.71 -27.32 6.29
C LEU A 293 6.19 -27.53 6.01
N GLU A 294 6.91 -26.48 5.69
CA GLU A 294 8.35 -26.50 5.40
C GLU A 294 9.08 -25.37 6.13
N ASP A 295 10.36 -25.53 6.41
CA ASP A 295 11.21 -24.52 7.05
C ASP A 295 11.68 -23.43 6.05
#